data_ec4982d74ae6d7ea232705b06791ae00
#
_entry.id   ec4982d74ae6d7ea232705b06791ae00
#
_cell.length_a   1.000
_cell.length_b   1.000
_cell.length_c   1.000
_cell.angle_alpha   90.00
_cell.angle_beta   90.00
_cell.angle_gamma   90.00
#
_symmetry.space_group_name_H-M   'P 1'
#
loop_
_entity.id
_entity.type
_entity.pdbx_description
1 polymer ?
#
loop_
_entity_poly.entity_id
_entity_poly.type
_entity_poly.pdbx_seq_one_letter_code
_entity_poly.pdbx_strand_id
1 'polypeptide(L)'
;MNWKMVFGVSLAFSVVASVSVAEEYTLQYFLEKSFLKTYDLSKEERTELLNRIERVLEQTKEIQLRLSKAIQGGETDVKYQEGKFWMVKLEEDQGAIDSGARQLKTLREKPTQLVAAIELYKSLKDLAFHFNTYNNMPSFSASVGDVAPELELWADPIFYRLYVLPLASSLETKTPTKEKKPETKGKKPETKGKKPETKGKKP
;
A
#
# COMPACT_ATOMS: atom_id res chain seq x y z
N MET A 1 -9.49 -16.77 79.15
CA MET A 1 -9.47 -15.55 78.35
C MET A 1 -8.41 -15.72 77.25
N ASN A 2 -8.79 -16.20 76.08
CA ASN A 2 -7.84 -16.43 74.96
C ASN A 2 -8.31 -15.61 73.78
N TRP A 3 -7.56 -14.55 73.46
CA TRP A 3 -7.78 -13.65 72.31
C TRP A 3 -6.94 -14.19 71.12
N LYS A 4 -7.60 -14.77 70.19
CA LYS A 4 -6.99 -15.13 68.90
C LYS A 4 -7.14 -13.96 67.94
N MET A 5 -6.05 -13.29 67.66
CA MET A 5 -5.90 -12.31 66.55
C MET A 5 -6.01 -13.06 65.24
N VAL A 6 -6.99 -12.68 64.43
CA VAL A 6 -7.11 -13.11 63.06
C VAL A 6 -6.45 -12.03 62.18
N PHE A 7 -5.30 -12.33 61.60
CA PHE A 7 -4.66 -11.52 60.58
C PHE A 7 -5.38 -11.73 59.23
N GLY A 8 -6.16 -10.75 58.82
CA GLY A 8 -6.71 -10.69 57.49
C GLY A 8 -5.63 -10.25 56.48
N VAL A 9 -5.20 -11.16 55.62
CA VAL A 9 -4.35 -10.85 54.48
C VAL A 9 -5.26 -10.28 53.38
N SER A 10 -5.21 -8.98 53.19
CA SER A 10 -5.87 -8.29 52.10
C SER A 10 -5.03 -8.47 50.82
N LEU A 11 -5.45 -9.37 49.95
CA LEU A 11 -4.84 -9.56 48.61
C LEU A 11 -5.39 -8.45 47.71
N ALA A 12 -4.61 -7.38 47.54
CA ALA A 12 -4.89 -6.36 46.54
C ALA A 12 -4.58 -6.95 45.16
N PHE A 13 -5.64 -7.34 44.43
CA PHE A 13 -5.57 -7.64 43.01
C PHE A 13 -5.38 -6.33 42.25
N SER A 14 -4.14 -6.04 41.93
CA SER A 14 -3.82 -5.01 40.92
C SER A 14 -4.26 -5.53 39.54
N VAL A 15 -5.48 -5.21 39.14
CA VAL A 15 -5.90 -5.36 37.76
C VAL A 15 -5.10 -4.34 36.95
N VAL A 16 -3.99 -4.76 36.38
CA VAL A 16 -3.32 -4.01 35.33
C VAL A 16 -4.27 -4.04 34.14
N ALA A 17 -5.02 -2.94 33.98
CA ALA A 17 -5.79 -2.70 32.78
C ALA A 17 -4.77 -2.66 31.63
N SER A 18 -4.71 -3.73 30.86
CA SER A 18 -4.06 -3.76 29.55
C SER A 18 -4.87 -2.81 28.68
N VAL A 19 -4.54 -1.52 28.66
CA VAL A 19 -5.04 -0.56 27.70
C VAL A 19 -4.64 -1.12 26.34
N SER A 20 -5.64 -1.52 25.58
CA SER A 20 -5.42 -2.16 24.28
C SER A 20 -4.71 -1.16 23.37
N VAL A 21 -3.50 -1.48 22.98
CA VAL A 21 -2.68 -0.72 22.01
C VAL A 21 -3.40 -0.50 20.66
N ALA A 22 -4.57 -1.12 20.49
CA ALA A 22 -5.38 -1.06 19.27
C ALA A 22 -6.05 0.30 19.01
N GLU A 23 -6.17 1.19 20.02
CA GLU A 23 -6.74 2.53 19.84
C GLU A 23 -5.73 3.56 19.32
N GLU A 24 -4.44 3.27 19.41
CA GLU A 24 -3.36 4.22 19.08
C GLU A 24 -3.17 4.40 17.57
N TYR A 25 -3.38 3.36 16.75
CA TYR A 25 -3.13 3.36 15.31
C TYR A 25 -4.41 3.49 14.48
N THR A 26 -5.02 4.68 14.53
CA THR A 26 -6.24 5.00 13.78
C THR A 26 -5.94 5.40 12.33
N LEU A 27 -6.97 5.51 11.49
CA LEU A 27 -6.88 6.15 10.16
C LEU A 27 -6.24 7.54 10.27
N GLN A 28 -6.72 8.34 11.25
CA GLN A 28 -6.22 9.70 11.49
C GLN A 28 -4.72 9.69 11.83
N TYR A 29 -4.26 8.77 12.67
CA TYR A 29 -2.84 8.61 13.00
C TYR A 29 -1.98 8.40 11.75
N PHE A 30 -2.36 7.44 10.90
CA PHE A 30 -1.60 7.16 9.67
C PHE A 30 -1.70 8.28 8.65
N LEU A 31 -2.84 8.96 8.59
CA LEU A 31 -3.04 10.11 7.71
C LEU A 31 -2.10 11.25 8.12
N GLU A 32 -2.07 11.63 9.38
CA GLU A 32 -1.15 12.65 9.91
C GLU A 32 0.31 12.26 9.65
N LYS A 33 0.69 11.02 9.96
CA LYS A 33 2.04 10.52 9.70
C LYS A 33 2.42 10.57 8.22
N SER A 34 1.48 10.34 7.31
CA SER A 34 1.73 10.40 5.87
C SER A 34 2.07 11.80 5.35
N PHE A 35 1.69 12.85 6.08
CA PHE A 35 2.03 14.24 5.77
C PHE A 35 3.31 14.72 6.45
N LEU A 36 3.80 14.00 7.45
CA LEU A 36 5.11 14.24 8.05
C LEU A 36 6.17 13.73 7.07
N LYS A 37 7.27 14.46 6.92
CA LYS A 37 8.37 14.06 6.01
C LYS A 37 9.16 12.82 6.49
N THR A 38 8.85 12.28 7.66
CA THR A 38 9.44 11.05 8.22
C THR A 38 8.57 9.88 7.85
N TYR A 39 8.99 9.12 6.83
CA TYR A 39 8.24 7.98 6.30
C TYR A 39 8.60 6.63 6.94
N ASP A 40 9.42 6.64 8.00
CA ASP A 40 9.82 5.39 8.66
C ASP A 40 8.70 4.87 9.57
N LEU A 41 8.23 3.68 9.24
CA LEU A 41 7.31 2.92 10.09
C LEU A 41 8.10 1.97 10.97
N SER A 42 7.81 1.94 12.27
CA SER A 42 8.26 0.88 13.14
C SER A 42 7.68 -0.48 12.69
N LYS A 43 8.17 -1.57 13.24
CA LYS A 43 7.63 -2.90 12.93
C LYS A 43 6.17 -3.03 13.34
N GLU A 44 5.83 -2.49 14.49
CA GLU A 44 4.49 -2.48 15.07
C GLU A 44 3.53 -1.64 14.22
N GLU A 45 3.92 -0.42 13.87
CA GLU A 45 3.14 0.45 12.99
C GLU A 45 2.90 -0.19 11.62
N ARG A 46 3.92 -0.82 11.04
CA ARG A 46 3.79 -1.52 9.77
C ARG A 46 2.80 -2.67 9.85
N THR A 47 2.86 -3.45 10.93
CA THR A 47 1.94 -4.56 11.15
C THR A 47 0.51 -4.04 11.28
N GLU A 48 0.30 -2.98 12.06
CA GLU A 48 -1.04 -2.41 12.25
C GLU A 48 -1.56 -1.74 10.97
N LEU A 49 -0.71 -1.07 10.19
CA LEU A 49 -1.10 -0.55 8.88
C LEU A 49 -1.65 -1.67 7.98
N LEU A 50 -0.95 -2.80 7.89
CA LEU A 50 -1.40 -3.93 7.08
C LEU A 50 -2.70 -4.56 7.65
N ASN A 51 -2.86 -4.59 8.98
CA ASN A 51 -4.11 -5.06 9.61
C ASN A 51 -5.29 -4.13 9.31
N ARG A 52 -5.08 -2.82 9.29
CA ARG A 52 -6.13 -1.86 8.94
C ARG A 52 -6.56 -2.00 7.49
N ILE A 53 -5.61 -2.12 6.58
CA ILE A 53 -5.90 -2.35 5.15
C ILE A 53 -6.65 -3.67 4.96
N GLU A 54 -6.30 -4.74 5.67
CA GLU A 54 -7.03 -6.01 5.61
C GLU A 54 -8.50 -5.84 6.02
N ARG A 55 -8.78 -5.15 7.13
CA ARG A 55 -10.17 -4.88 7.57
C ARG A 55 -10.97 -4.12 6.52
N VAL A 56 -10.35 -3.12 5.87
CA VAL A 56 -11.02 -2.38 4.79
C VAL A 56 -11.31 -3.27 3.58
N LEU A 57 -10.37 -4.16 3.21
CA LEU A 57 -10.62 -5.13 2.14
C LEU A 57 -11.73 -6.14 2.50
N GLU A 58 -11.80 -6.59 3.75
CA GLU A 58 -12.89 -7.45 4.24
C GLU A 58 -14.26 -6.73 4.19
N GLN A 59 -14.32 -5.51 4.65
CA GLN A 59 -15.49 -4.64 4.54
C GLN A 59 -15.93 -4.45 3.07
N THR A 60 -14.96 -4.18 2.18
CA THR A 60 -15.18 -4.04 0.74
C THR A 60 -15.77 -5.31 0.14
N LYS A 61 -15.26 -6.47 0.55
CA LYS A 61 -15.77 -7.79 0.14
C LYS A 61 -17.20 -8.02 0.57
N GLU A 62 -17.55 -7.67 1.81
CA GLU A 62 -18.93 -7.81 2.31
C GLU A 62 -19.90 -6.94 1.52
N ILE A 63 -19.53 -5.71 1.19
CA ILE A 63 -20.35 -4.81 0.37
C ILE A 63 -20.51 -5.37 -1.04
N GLN A 64 -19.42 -5.79 -1.67
CA GLN A 64 -19.41 -6.39 -3.00
C GLN A 64 -20.38 -7.59 -3.06
N LEU A 65 -20.34 -8.48 -2.07
CA LEU A 65 -21.25 -9.62 -1.98
C LEU A 65 -22.73 -9.20 -1.78
N ARG A 66 -22.99 -8.16 -0.99
CA ARG A 66 -24.36 -7.62 -0.81
C ARG A 66 -24.89 -7.04 -2.11
N LEU A 67 -24.09 -6.24 -2.81
CA LEU A 67 -24.48 -5.67 -4.11
C LEU A 67 -24.76 -6.77 -5.14
N SER A 68 -23.90 -7.79 -5.23
CA SER A 68 -24.08 -8.93 -6.14
C SER A 68 -25.41 -9.65 -5.85
N LYS A 69 -25.74 -9.92 -4.57
CA LYS A 69 -27.00 -10.55 -4.18
C LYS A 69 -28.21 -9.68 -4.50
N ALA A 70 -28.14 -8.37 -4.23
CA ALA A 70 -29.22 -7.44 -4.49
C ALA A 70 -29.55 -7.34 -6.00
N ILE A 71 -28.52 -7.33 -6.85
CA ILE A 71 -28.71 -7.34 -8.32
C ILE A 71 -29.31 -8.67 -8.78
N GLN A 72 -28.78 -9.80 -8.29
CA GLN A 72 -29.29 -11.14 -8.67
C GLN A 72 -30.73 -11.38 -8.15
N GLY A 73 -31.06 -10.86 -6.99
CA GLY A 73 -32.39 -10.95 -6.39
C GLY A 73 -33.44 -10.00 -6.99
N GLY A 74 -33.00 -9.05 -7.85
CA GLY A 74 -33.88 -8.01 -8.37
C GLY A 74 -34.34 -7.00 -7.33
N GLU A 75 -33.58 -6.86 -6.24
CA GLU A 75 -33.86 -5.92 -5.15
C GLU A 75 -33.43 -4.48 -5.47
N THR A 76 -32.80 -4.29 -6.64
CA THR A 76 -32.34 -2.99 -7.12
C THR A 76 -33.17 -2.52 -8.31
N ASP A 77 -33.31 -1.20 -8.48
CA ASP A 77 -33.99 -0.58 -9.65
C ASP A 77 -33.16 -0.71 -10.95
N VAL A 78 -32.13 -1.55 -10.95
CA VAL A 78 -31.22 -1.74 -12.07
C VAL A 78 -31.88 -2.61 -13.13
N LYS A 79 -31.99 -2.09 -14.35
CA LYS A 79 -32.53 -2.84 -15.50
C LYS A 79 -31.65 -4.07 -15.79
N TYR A 80 -32.25 -5.11 -16.35
CA TYR A 80 -31.60 -6.40 -16.61
C TYR A 80 -30.27 -6.30 -17.37
N GLN A 81 -30.17 -5.45 -18.39
CA GLN A 81 -28.94 -5.26 -19.16
C GLN A 81 -27.85 -4.53 -18.35
N GLU A 82 -28.24 -3.55 -17.57
CA GLU A 82 -27.36 -2.84 -16.63
C GLU A 82 -26.90 -3.77 -15.52
N GLY A 83 -27.80 -4.64 -15.03
CA GLY A 83 -27.47 -5.66 -14.03
C GLY A 83 -26.36 -6.58 -14.47
N LYS A 84 -26.34 -7.04 -15.72
CA LYS A 84 -25.23 -7.83 -16.28
C LYS A 84 -23.91 -7.07 -16.29
N PHE A 85 -23.92 -5.80 -16.70
CA PHE A 85 -22.74 -4.96 -16.68
C PHE A 85 -22.16 -4.82 -15.27
N TRP A 86 -23.01 -4.51 -14.29
CA TRP A 86 -22.59 -4.36 -12.91
C TRP A 86 -22.10 -5.67 -12.30
N MET A 87 -22.71 -6.81 -12.63
CA MET A 87 -22.21 -8.12 -12.18
C MET A 87 -20.78 -8.40 -12.65
N VAL A 88 -20.45 -8.07 -13.91
CA VAL A 88 -19.06 -8.19 -14.41
C VAL A 88 -18.12 -7.28 -13.64
N LYS A 89 -18.53 -6.03 -13.35
CA LYS A 89 -17.71 -5.11 -12.54
C LYS A 89 -17.49 -5.62 -11.12
N LEU A 90 -18.51 -6.16 -10.48
CA LEU A 90 -18.39 -6.75 -9.15
C LEU A 90 -17.53 -8.02 -9.13
N GLU A 91 -17.44 -8.77 -10.24
CA GLU A 91 -16.52 -9.89 -10.41
C GLU A 91 -15.06 -9.40 -10.56
N GLU A 92 -14.82 -8.32 -11.29
CA GLU A 92 -13.52 -7.64 -11.36
C GLU A 92 -13.07 -7.17 -9.97
N ASP A 93 -13.98 -6.61 -9.16
CA ASP A 93 -13.70 -6.20 -7.79
C ASP A 93 -13.32 -7.38 -6.89
N GLN A 94 -14.01 -8.51 -7.02
CA GLN A 94 -13.63 -9.73 -6.30
C GLN A 94 -12.20 -10.13 -6.64
N GLY A 95 -11.80 -10.03 -7.90
CA GLY A 95 -10.42 -10.29 -8.35
C GLY A 95 -9.41 -9.32 -7.70
N ALA A 96 -9.75 -8.04 -7.60
CA ALA A 96 -8.92 -7.02 -6.94
C ALA A 96 -8.81 -7.25 -5.42
N ILE A 97 -9.91 -7.59 -4.75
CA ILE A 97 -9.95 -7.95 -3.32
C ILE A 97 -9.05 -9.15 -3.04
N ASP A 98 -9.20 -10.23 -3.81
CA ASP A 98 -8.42 -11.45 -3.65
C ASP A 98 -6.93 -11.21 -3.95
N SER A 99 -6.62 -10.36 -4.92
CA SER A 99 -5.25 -9.91 -5.20
C SER A 99 -4.68 -9.14 -4.01
N GLY A 100 -5.40 -8.15 -3.50
CA GLY A 100 -4.99 -7.37 -2.32
C GLY A 100 -4.71 -8.25 -1.11
N ALA A 101 -5.60 -9.20 -0.81
CA ALA A 101 -5.42 -10.14 0.30
C ALA A 101 -4.17 -11.02 0.15
N ARG A 102 -3.87 -11.51 -1.06
CA ARG A 102 -2.63 -12.26 -1.33
C ARG A 102 -1.39 -11.41 -1.12
N GLN A 103 -1.42 -10.14 -1.56
CA GLN A 103 -0.27 -9.25 -1.39
C GLN A 103 -0.07 -8.85 0.06
N LEU A 104 -1.12 -8.64 0.83
CA LEU A 104 -1.04 -8.44 2.29
C LEU A 104 -0.31 -9.59 2.98
N LYS A 105 -0.69 -10.85 2.67
CA LYS A 105 0.01 -12.02 3.19
C LYS A 105 1.49 -12.01 2.82
N THR A 106 1.79 -11.72 1.55
CA THR A 106 3.17 -11.63 1.06
C THR A 106 3.98 -10.56 1.81
N LEU A 107 3.39 -9.38 2.06
CA LEU A 107 4.06 -8.28 2.77
C LEU A 107 4.26 -8.55 4.25
N ARG A 108 3.40 -9.36 4.89
CA ARG A 108 3.63 -9.84 6.26
C ARG A 108 4.84 -10.77 6.35
N GLU A 109 5.01 -11.65 5.37
CA GLU A 109 6.15 -12.58 5.31
C GLU A 109 7.44 -11.88 4.82
N LYS A 110 7.32 -10.97 3.84
CA LYS A 110 8.42 -10.29 3.17
C LYS A 110 8.15 -8.77 3.07
N PRO A 111 8.34 -8.02 4.16
CA PRO A 111 7.96 -6.61 4.24
C PRO A 111 8.67 -5.67 3.26
N THR A 112 9.76 -6.11 2.64
CA THR A 112 10.55 -5.31 1.69
C THR A 112 10.27 -5.64 0.23
N GLN A 113 9.24 -6.44 -0.07
CA GLN A 113 8.94 -6.85 -1.43
C GLN A 113 8.16 -5.74 -2.16
N LEU A 114 8.87 -4.91 -2.93
CA LEU A 114 8.29 -3.77 -3.64
C LEU A 114 7.16 -4.17 -4.60
N VAL A 115 7.32 -5.27 -5.35
CA VAL A 115 6.28 -5.72 -6.29
C VAL A 115 4.96 -6.00 -5.57
N ALA A 116 5.01 -6.70 -4.42
CA ALA A 116 3.80 -6.96 -3.64
C ALA A 116 3.17 -5.65 -3.11
N ALA A 117 3.99 -4.68 -2.72
CA ALA A 117 3.49 -3.37 -2.28
C ALA A 117 2.81 -2.60 -3.43
N ILE A 118 3.39 -2.62 -4.63
CA ILE A 118 2.80 -1.96 -5.81
C ILE A 118 1.48 -2.64 -6.21
N GLU A 119 1.43 -3.98 -6.21
CA GLU A 119 0.21 -4.72 -6.56
C GLU A 119 -0.90 -4.51 -5.53
N LEU A 120 -0.57 -4.43 -4.23
CA LEU A 120 -1.55 -4.06 -3.19
C LEU A 120 -2.07 -2.64 -3.40
N TYR A 121 -1.16 -1.68 -3.64
CA TYR A 121 -1.53 -0.30 -3.93
C TYR A 121 -2.49 -0.21 -5.13
N LYS A 122 -2.17 -0.92 -6.22
CA LYS A 122 -3.03 -0.99 -7.41
C LYS A 122 -4.41 -1.55 -7.07
N SER A 123 -4.49 -2.66 -6.34
CA SER A 123 -5.76 -3.25 -5.93
C SER A 123 -6.62 -2.26 -5.12
N LEU A 124 -6.01 -1.53 -4.17
CA LEU A 124 -6.72 -0.51 -3.40
C LEU A 124 -7.22 0.65 -4.28
N LYS A 125 -6.41 1.12 -5.24
CA LYS A 125 -6.82 2.20 -6.17
C LYS A 125 -7.94 1.78 -7.09
N ASP A 126 -7.88 0.58 -7.65
CA ASP A 126 -8.92 0.05 -8.53
C ASP A 126 -10.24 -0.06 -7.76
N LEU A 127 -10.21 -0.61 -6.53
CA LEU A 127 -11.39 -0.70 -5.67
C LEU A 127 -11.93 0.68 -5.29
N ALA A 128 -11.08 1.62 -4.90
CA ALA A 128 -11.49 2.98 -4.58
C ALA A 128 -12.23 3.64 -5.77
N PHE A 129 -11.70 3.49 -6.97
CA PHE A 129 -12.32 4.01 -8.19
C PHE A 129 -13.69 3.38 -8.48
N HIS A 130 -13.80 2.05 -8.40
CA HIS A 130 -15.05 1.35 -8.66
C HIS A 130 -16.11 1.65 -7.59
N PHE A 131 -15.72 1.62 -6.32
CA PHE A 131 -16.65 1.89 -5.20
C PHE A 131 -17.11 3.35 -5.20
N ASN A 132 -16.25 4.30 -5.61
CA ASN A 132 -16.69 5.68 -5.83
C ASN A 132 -17.73 5.78 -6.97
N THR A 133 -17.59 4.97 -8.01
CA THR A 133 -18.59 4.88 -9.08
C THR A 133 -19.91 4.33 -8.56
N TYR A 134 -19.90 3.27 -7.74
CA TYR A 134 -21.11 2.71 -7.08
C TYR A 134 -21.75 3.72 -6.14
N ASN A 135 -20.96 4.46 -5.37
CA ASN A 135 -21.46 5.48 -4.45
C ASN A 135 -22.21 6.62 -5.16
N ASN A 136 -21.86 6.90 -6.42
CA ASN A 136 -22.56 7.89 -7.23
C ASN A 136 -23.85 7.37 -7.88
N MET A 137 -24.18 6.09 -7.70
CA MET A 137 -25.41 5.49 -8.21
C MET A 137 -26.49 5.43 -7.13
N PRO A 138 -27.68 5.99 -7.36
CA PRO A 138 -28.76 5.97 -6.36
C PRO A 138 -29.10 4.56 -5.84
N SER A 139 -29.06 3.55 -6.73
CA SER A 139 -29.36 2.15 -6.39
C SER A 139 -28.32 1.48 -5.48
N PHE A 140 -27.10 2.01 -5.41
CA PHE A 140 -25.97 1.38 -4.69
C PHE A 140 -25.41 2.23 -3.56
N SER A 141 -25.59 3.55 -3.60
CA SER A 141 -24.96 4.49 -2.66
C SER A 141 -25.25 4.17 -1.19
N ALA A 142 -26.48 3.78 -0.87
CA ALA A 142 -26.85 3.39 0.48
C ALA A 142 -26.12 2.12 0.99
N SER A 143 -25.69 1.24 0.08
CA SER A 143 -24.95 0.02 0.41
C SER A 143 -23.44 0.22 0.50
N VAL A 144 -22.90 1.20 -0.24
CA VAL A 144 -21.46 1.49 -0.29
C VAL A 144 -21.03 2.34 0.90
N GLY A 145 -21.82 3.36 1.28
CA GLY A 145 -21.53 4.23 2.40
C GLY A 145 -20.16 4.93 2.28
N ASP A 146 -19.43 4.96 3.39
CA ASP A 146 -18.15 5.68 3.49
C ASP A 146 -16.93 4.84 3.05
N VAL A 147 -17.12 3.60 2.54
CA VAL A 147 -16.00 2.72 2.18
C VAL A 147 -15.19 3.25 1.00
N ALA A 148 -15.84 3.91 0.02
CA ALA A 148 -15.13 4.46 -1.13
C ALA A 148 -14.11 5.55 -0.75
N PRO A 149 -14.47 6.61 0.00
CA PRO A 149 -13.49 7.59 0.47
C PRO A 149 -12.46 6.98 1.44
N GLU A 150 -12.83 6.00 2.24
CA GLU A 150 -11.88 5.32 3.13
C GLU A 150 -10.82 4.54 2.35
N LEU A 151 -11.21 3.77 1.33
CA LEU A 151 -10.29 3.09 0.41
C LEU A 151 -9.31 4.07 -0.25
N GLU A 152 -9.80 5.22 -0.71
CA GLU A 152 -8.95 6.25 -1.31
C GLU A 152 -7.88 6.74 -0.34
N LEU A 153 -8.25 7.05 0.92
CA LEU A 153 -7.31 7.49 1.94
C LEU A 153 -6.28 6.41 2.31
N TRP A 154 -6.71 5.14 2.39
CA TRP A 154 -5.78 4.05 2.65
C TRP A 154 -4.83 3.79 1.49
N ALA A 155 -5.28 3.92 0.24
CA ALA A 155 -4.42 3.80 -0.93
C ALA A 155 -3.45 4.98 -1.00
N ASP A 156 -3.97 6.21 -1.03
CA ASP A 156 -3.24 7.45 -1.19
C ASP A 156 -3.89 8.56 -0.32
N PRO A 157 -3.21 9.15 0.65
CA PRO A 157 -1.74 9.20 0.78
C PRO A 157 -1.12 8.13 1.69
N ILE A 158 -1.88 7.31 2.42
CA ILE A 158 -1.32 6.50 3.51
C ILE A 158 -0.37 5.42 2.98
N PHE A 159 -0.89 4.40 2.29
CA PHE A 159 -0.07 3.24 1.90
C PHE A 159 1.01 3.62 0.90
N TYR A 160 0.69 4.47 -0.06
CA TYR A 160 1.68 4.94 -1.03
C TYR A 160 2.85 5.64 -0.36
N ARG A 161 2.61 6.63 0.51
CA ARG A 161 3.68 7.42 1.13
C ARG A 161 4.43 6.70 2.23
N LEU A 162 3.71 5.92 3.06
CA LEU A 162 4.30 5.28 4.22
C LEU A 162 4.91 3.91 3.91
N TYR A 163 4.51 3.27 2.80
CA TYR A 163 4.98 1.93 2.48
C TYR A 163 5.68 1.84 1.11
N VAL A 164 4.99 2.22 0.03
CA VAL A 164 5.52 2.04 -1.34
C VAL A 164 6.73 2.94 -1.60
N LEU A 165 6.59 4.23 -1.31
CA LEU A 165 7.62 5.23 -1.59
C LEU A 165 8.94 4.96 -0.85
N PRO A 166 8.97 4.65 0.47
CA PRO A 166 10.21 4.29 1.16
C PRO A 166 10.88 3.04 0.60
N LEU A 167 10.10 2.02 0.19
CA LEU A 167 10.66 0.83 -0.44
C LEU A 167 11.30 1.13 -1.78
N ALA A 168 10.66 1.93 -2.63
CA ALA A 168 11.22 2.32 -3.92
C ALA A 168 12.53 3.10 -3.74
N SER A 169 12.55 4.09 -2.85
CA SER A 169 13.73 4.91 -2.57
C SER A 169 14.90 4.10 -2.02
N SER A 170 14.62 3.08 -1.21
CA SER A 170 15.66 2.20 -0.65
C SER A 170 16.35 1.32 -1.68
N LEU A 171 15.71 1.06 -2.81
CA LEU A 171 16.30 0.29 -3.92
C LEU A 171 17.19 1.17 -4.81
N GLU A 172 16.85 2.43 -5.01
CA GLU A 172 17.65 3.37 -5.79
C GLU A 172 19.02 3.61 -5.14
N THR A 173 19.07 3.71 -3.80
CA THR A 173 20.34 3.92 -3.06
C THR A 173 21.27 2.71 -3.09
N LYS A 174 20.77 1.52 -3.41
CA LYS A 174 21.56 0.28 -3.49
C LYS A 174 22.15 0.01 -4.88
N THR A 175 21.79 0.78 -5.90
CA THR A 175 22.40 0.65 -7.22
C THR A 175 23.78 1.30 -7.16
N PRO A 176 24.90 0.55 -7.27
CA PRO A 176 26.24 1.14 -7.21
C PRO A 176 26.38 2.11 -8.38
N THR A 177 26.66 3.36 -8.06
CA THR A 177 27.10 4.35 -9.04
C THR A 177 28.28 3.74 -9.78
N LYS A 178 28.11 3.43 -11.08
CA LYS A 178 29.24 3.03 -11.94
C LYS A 178 30.30 4.11 -11.78
N GLU A 179 31.37 3.78 -11.10
CA GLU A 179 32.59 4.61 -11.01
C GLU A 179 32.90 5.11 -12.40
N LYS A 180 32.86 6.42 -12.58
CA LYS A 180 33.51 7.07 -13.73
C LYS A 180 34.95 6.67 -13.68
N LYS A 181 35.33 5.78 -14.60
CA LYS A 181 36.72 5.43 -14.87
C LYS A 181 37.53 6.73 -15.05
N PRO A 182 38.61 6.95 -14.30
CA PRO A 182 39.40 8.17 -14.47
C PRO A 182 39.94 8.20 -15.86
N GLU A 183 39.67 9.28 -16.60
CA GLU A 183 40.33 9.58 -17.87
C GLU A 183 41.81 9.68 -17.63
N THR A 184 42.54 8.67 -18.08
CA THR A 184 43.98 8.67 -18.18
C THR A 184 44.37 9.73 -19.22
N LYS A 185 44.90 10.87 -18.76
CA LYS A 185 45.58 11.86 -19.57
C LYS A 185 46.75 11.17 -20.29
N GLY A 186 46.51 10.76 -21.53
CA GLY A 186 47.53 10.29 -22.45
C GLY A 186 48.47 11.42 -22.79
N LYS A 187 49.73 11.26 -22.38
CA LYS A 187 50.88 12.07 -22.80
C LYS A 187 50.98 12.08 -24.31
N LYS A 188 51.06 13.28 -24.87
CA LYS A 188 51.45 13.59 -26.24
C LYS A 188 52.91 13.20 -26.47
N PRO A 189 53.29 12.38 -27.49
CA PRO A 189 54.66 12.34 -27.97
C PRO A 189 54.83 13.34 -29.13
N GLU A 190 55.73 14.29 -28.93
CA GLU A 190 56.39 15.02 -30.02
C GLU A 190 57.22 14.06 -30.88
N THR A 191 56.99 14.12 -32.19
CA THR A 191 58.03 13.66 -33.15
C THR A 191 58.04 14.61 -34.28
N LYS A 192 59.30 15.17 -34.40
CA LYS A 192 59.81 16.01 -35.44
C LYS A 192 59.83 15.34 -36.83
N GLY A 193 59.48 16.13 -37.79
CA GLY A 193 60.07 16.30 -39.09
C GLY A 193 60.46 15.13 -39.95
N LYS A 194 59.99 15.19 -41.17
CA LYS A 194 60.85 15.28 -42.39
C LYS A 194 59.95 15.33 -43.63
N LYS A 195 60.06 16.40 -44.38
CA LYS A 195 59.76 16.50 -45.81
C LYS A 195 60.81 15.69 -46.60
N PRO A 196 60.53 15.05 -47.73
CA PRO A 196 60.75 15.62 -49.04
C PRO A 196 59.68 15.27 -50.08
N GLU A 197 59.29 16.24 -50.89
CA GLU A 197 59.61 16.44 -52.32
C GLU A 197 59.48 15.21 -53.24
N THR A 198 58.63 15.32 -54.21
CA THR A 198 58.87 15.46 -55.65
C THR A 198 57.89 14.67 -56.54
N LYS A 199 57.38 15.43 -57.54
CA LYS A 199 57.22 15.11 -59.00
C LYS A 199 56.24 13.95 -59.31
N GLY A 200 55.16 14.15 -60.00
CA GLY A 200 55.10 14.76 -61.27
C GLY A 200 54.45 13.83 -62.27
N LYS A 201 53.59 14.36 -63.08
CA LYS A 201 53.26 14.05 -64.46
C LYS A 201 51.93 13.37 -64.70
N LYS A 202 51.10 14.18 -65.33
CA LYS A 202 50.09 13.86 -66.35
C LYS A 202 50.70 12.98 -67.49
N PRO A 203 49.89 12.44 -68.38
CA PRO A 203 48.73 13.07 -69.01
C PRO A 203 47.41 12.42 -68.64
#